data_dda1101149e8c0014f301dbd584ea6f5
#
_entry.id   dda1101149e8c0014f301dbd584ea6f5
#
_cell.length_a   1.000
_cell.length_b   1.000
_cell.length_c   1.000
_cell.angle_alpha   90.00
_cell.angle_beta   90.00
_cell.angle_gamma   90.00
#
_symmetry.space_group_name_H-M   'P 1'
#
loop_
_entity.id
_entity.type
_entity.pdbx_description
1 polymer ?
#
loop_
_entity_poly.entity_id
_entity_poly.type
_entity_poly.pdbx_seq_one_letter_code
_entity_poly.pdbx_strand_id
1 'polypeptide(L)'
;SQLRMKLDASDRVRIDRYLDNIREIERRIQRIVARNSSGEMRELPGAPAGVPDSFDEHVRLMFDLQALAFEADMTRVFSFKMGRDASGRVYPASGIDKAFHPASHHGENEQNILDFAQINKYHVGMLPYFLEKLKNTAFVSDICLYVNGSISTLTFGS
;
A
#
# COMPACT_ATOMS: atom_id res chain seq x y z
N SER A 1 -19.37 -26.03 -2.29
CA SER A 1 -20.50 -25.46 -3.04
C SER A 1 -20.54 -26.08 -4.43
N GLN A 2 -21.72 -26.18 -5.04
CA GLN A 2 -21.93 -26.79 -6.39
C GLN A 2 -21.11 -26.06 -7.48
N LEU A 3 -20.83 -24.77 -7.31
CA LEU A 3 -19.99 -23.98 -8.23
C LEU A 3 -18.57 -24.52 -8.30
N ARG A 4 -17.99 -24.87 -7.16
CA ARG A 4 -16.61 -25.36 -7.04
C ARG A 4 -16.39 -26.70 -7.74
N MET A 5 -17.43 -27.52 -7.88
CA MET A 5 -17.35 -28.81 -8.60
C MET A 5 -17.35 -28.66 -10.13
N LYS A 6 -17.75 -27.49 -10.65
CA LYS A 6 -17.79 -27.21 -12.09
C LYS A 6 -16.51 -26.53 -12.61
N LEU A 7 -15.61 -26.15 -11.73
CA LEU A 7 -14.35 -25.50 -12.08
C LEU A 7 -13.27 -26.53 -12.36
N ASP A 8 -12.36 -26.21 -13.27
CA ASP A 8 -11.17 -27.01 -13.48
C ASP A 8 -10.18 -26.89 -12.29
N ALA A 9 -9.12 -27.69 -12.29
CA ALA A 9 -8.16 -27.74 -11.18
C ALA A 9 -7.42 -26.41 -11.02
N SER A 10 -7.11 -25.72 -12.12
CA SER A 10 -6.39 -24.46 -12.10
C SER A 10 -7.24 -23.34 -11.51
N ASP A 11 -8.51 -23.25 -11.90
CA ASP A 11 -9.44 -22.26 -11.39
C ASP A 11 -9.76 -22.46 -9.91
N ARG A 12 -9.84 -23.73 -9.44
CA ARG A 12 -9.99 -24.01 -8.00
C ARG A 12 -8.83 -23.46 -7.19
N VAL A 13 -7.58 -23.72 -7.61
CA VAL A 13 -6.38 -23.21 -6.94
C VAL A 13 -6.38 -21.68 -6.89
N ARG A 14 -6.79 -21.02 -7.97
CA ARG A 14 -6.88 -19.55 -8.05
C ARG A 14 -7.90 -19.00 -7.06
N ILE A 15 -9.11 -19.57 -7.04
CA ILE A 15 -10.17 -19.16 -6.11
C ILE A 15 -9.76 -19.41 -4.66
N ASP A 16 -9.14 -20.55 -4.37
CA ASP A 16 -8.68 -20.85 -3.01
C ASP A 16 -7.64 -19.82 -2.55
N ARG A 17 -6.65 -19.51 -3.38
CA ARG A 17 -5.66 -18.46 -3.09
C ARG A 17 -6.31 -17.09 -2.90
N TYR A 18 -7.24 -16.69 -3.75
CA TYR A 18 -7.97 -15.45 -3.62
C TYR A 18 -8.72 -15.36 -2.29
N LEU A 19 -9.47 -16.42 -1.93
CA LEU A 19 -10.18 -16.49 -0.66
C LEU A 19 -9.24 -16.46 0.55
N ASP A 20 -8.07 -17.08 0.46
CA ASP A 20 -7.07 -17.05 1.53
C ASP A 20 -6.45 -15.65 1.68
N ASN A 21 -6.20 -14.94 0.57
CA ASN A 21 -5.77 -13.54 0.59
C ASN A 21 -6.82 -12.63 1.28
N ILE A 22 -8.11 -12.79 0.94
CA ILE A 22 -9.20 -12.05 1.62
C ILE A 22 -9.18 -12.32 3.13
N ARG A 23 -9.16 -13.58 3.53
CA ARG A 23 -9.16 -13.96 4.95
C ARG A 23 -7.96 -13.43 5.72
N GLU A 24 -6.79 -13.35 5.07
CA GLU A 24 -5.60 -12.77 5.69
C GLU A 24 -5.75 -11.26 5.90
N ILE A 25 -6.27 -10.55 4.91
CA ILE A 25 -6.53 -9.10 5.01
C ILE A 25 -7.59 -8.84 6.10
N GLU A 26 -8.68 -9.61 6.11
CA GLU A 26 -9.73 -9.50 7.15
C GLU A 26 -9.15 -9.71 8.56
N ARG A 27 -8.32 -10.75 8.76
CA ARG A 27 -7.67 -11.02 10.04
C ARG A 27 -6.73 -9.88 10.47
N ARG A 28 -6.02 -9.27 9.52
CA ARG A 28 -5.15 -8.11 9.80
C ARG A 28 -5.99 -6.91 10.24
N ILE A 29 -7.05 -6.60 9.52
CA ILE A 29 -7.96 -5.50 9.88
C ILE A 29 -8.58 -5.74 11.26
N GLN A 30 -9.04 -6.95 11.56
CA GLN A 30 -9.62 -7.29 12.87
C GLN A 30 -8.58 -7.12 14.00
N ARG A 31 -7.32 -7.51 13.79
CA ARG A 31 -6.23 -7.28 14.77
C ARG A 31 -5.97 -5.78 14.98
N ILE A 32 -5.99 -4.99 13.92
CA ILE A 32 -5.84 -3.53 13.99
C ILE A 32 -7.01 -2.92 14.77
N VAL A 33 -8.25 -3.31 14.45
CA VAL A 33 -9.44 -2.85 15.16
C VAL A 33 -9.35 -3.19 16.66
N ALA A 34 -8.99 -4.43 17.00
CA ALA A 34 -8.85 -4.86 18.39
C ALA A 34 -7.78 -4.04 19.14
N ARG A 35 -6.60 -3.85 18.53
CA ARG A 35 -5.53 -3.02 19.11
C ARG A 35 -5.98 -1.57 19.29
N ASN A 36 -6.56 -0.98 18.27
CA ASN A 36 -6.97 0.43 18.29
C ASN A 36 -8.18 0.69 19.22
N SER A 37 -8.90 -0.35 19.61
CA SER A 37 -10.03 -0.29 20.55
C SER A 37 -9.63 -0.69 21.99
N SER A 38 -8.36 -1.02 22.24
CA SER A 38 -7.89 -1.45 23.56
C SER A 38 -7.83 -0.34 24.62
N GLY A 39 -7.98 0.92 24.22
CA GLY A 39 -7.85 2.09 25.10
C GLY A 39 -6.42 2.63 25.20
N GLU A 40 -5.46 2.04 24.49
CA GLU A 40 -4.11 2.59 24.39
C GLU A 40 -4.09 3.90 23.59
N MET A 41 -3.15 4.79 23.91
CA MET A 41 -3.00 6.06 23.21
C MET A 41 -2.56 5.81 21.78
N ARG A 42 -3.29 6.36 20.83
CA ARG A 42 -3.04 6.22 19.40
C ARG A 42 -2.28 7.43 18.83
N GLU A 43 -1.39 7.19 17.86
CA GLU A 43 -0.78 8.26 17.07
C GLU A 43 -1.82 9.03 16.23
N LEU A 44 -2.89 8.35 15.82
CA LEU A 44 -3.98 8.90 15.02
C LEU A 44 -5.34 8.75 15.74
N PRO A 45 -5.58 9.46 16.84
CA PRO A 45 -6.77 9.26 17.68
C PRO A 45 -8.09 9.55 16.95
N GLY A 46 -8.08 10.40 15.92
CA GLY A 46 -9.25 10.72 15.09
C GLY A 46 -9.50 9.75 13.93
N ALA A 47 -8.63 8.77 13.71
CA ALA A 47 -8.81 7.80 12.62
C ALA A 47 -9.75 6.66 13.04
N PRO A 48 -10.54 6.09 12.09
CA PRO A 48 -11.33 4.89 12.34
C PRO A 48 -10.49 3.74 12.93
N ALA A 49 -11.12 2.88 13.74
CA ALA A 49 -10.42 1.80 14.44
C ALA A 49 -9.68 0.82 13.50
N GLY A 50 -10.17 0.63 12.27
CA GLY A 50 -9.51 -0.23 11.27
C GLY A 50 -8.32 0.39 10.55
N VAL A 51 -7.99 1.67 10.83
CA VAL A 51 -6.82 2.35 10.22
C VAL A 51 -5.60 2.13 11.12
N PRO A 52 -4.49 1.57 10.58
CA PRO A 52 -3.25 1.44 11.33
C PRO A 52 -2.68 2.81 11.71
N ASP A 53 -2.09 2.92 12.89
CA ASP A 53 -1.33 4.12 13.29
C ASP A 53 0.01 4.19 12.56
N SER A 54 0.68 3.05 12.36
CA SER A 54 1.89 2.96 11.55
C SER A 54 1.62 3.29 10.09
N PHE A 55 2.37 4.24 9.53
CA PHE A 55 2.28 4.60 8.13
C PHE A 55 2.63 3.43 7.19
N ASP A 56 3.69 2.68 7.52
CA ASP A 56 4.10 1.50 6.75
C ASP A 56 3.01 0.43 6.71
N GLU A 57 2.42 0.14 7.87
CA GLU A 57 1.34 -0.84 7.97
C GLU A 57 0.12 -0.39 7.16
N HIS A 58 -0.22 0.91 7.22
CA HIS A 58 -1.31 1.50 6.46
C HIS A 58 -1.08 1.38 4.94
N VAL A 59 0.08 1.81 4.45
CA VAL A 59 0.42 1.77 3.02
C VAL A 59 0.44 0.33 2.52
N ARG A 60 1.04 -0.60 3.26
CA ARG A 60 1.06 -2.03 2.89
C ARG A 60 -0.35 -2.62 2.83
N LEU A 61 -1.21 -2.31 3.80
CA LEU A 61 -2.61 -2.74 3.77
C LEU A 61 -3.34 -2.22 2.54
N MET A 62 -3.13 -0.94 2.19
CA MET A 62 -3.73 -0.34 1.00
C MET A 62 -3.19 -0.97 -0.30
N PHE A 63 -1.91 -1.31 -0.38
CA PHE A 63 -1.34 -2.04 -1.51
C PHE A 63 -1.89 -3.46 -1.62
N ASP A 64 -2.08 -4.17 -0.51
CA ASP A 64 -2.69 -5.50 -0.51
C ASP A 64 -4.13 -5.46 -1.03
N LEU A 65 -4.93 -4.44 -0.61
CA LEU A 65 -6.29 -4.25 -1.11
C LEU A 65 -6.33 -3.92 -2.61
N GLN A 66 -5.38 -3.12 -3.10
CA GLN A 66 -5.26 -2.82 -4.52
C GLN A 66 -4.89 -4.06 -5.33
N ALA A 67 -3.91 -4.84 -4.88
CA ALA A 67 -3.52 -6.09 -5.52
C ALA A 67 -4.70 -7.08 -5.57
N LEU A 68 -5.47 -7.18 -4.48
CA LEU A 68 -6.67 -8.01 -4.42
C LEU A 68 -7.75 -7.54 -5.39
N ALA A 69 -7.94 -6.22 -5.56
CA ALA A 69 -8.90 -5.66 -6.51
C ALA A 69 -8.52 -5.98 -7.96
N PHE A 70 -7.23 -5.96 -8.30
CA PHE A 70 -6.73 -6.42 -9.59
C PHE A 70 -6.91 -7.93 -9.77
N GLU A 71 -6.59 -8.73 -8.76
CA GLU A 71 -6.76 -10.19 -8.80
C GLU A 71 -8.22 -10.60 -9.01
N ALA A 72 -9.16 -9.83 -8.48
CA ALA A 72 -10.59 -10.03 -8.63
C ALA A 72 -11.19 -9.45 -9.93
N ASP A 73 -10.37 -8.83 -10.80
CA ASP A 73 -10.81 -8.09 -11.98
C ASP A 73 -11.90 -7.02 -11.67
N MET A 74 -11.87 -6.47 -10.45
CA MET A 74 -12.80 -5.40 -10.04
C MET A 74 -12.44 -4.07 -10.69
N THR A 75 -11.17 -3.88 -11.00
CA THR A 75 -10.64 -2.71 -11.70
C THR A 75 -9.36 -3.06 -12.44
N ARG A 76 -9.04 -2.29 -13.49
CA ARG A 76 -7.78 -2.36 -14.24
C ARG A 76 -6.99 -1.08 -14.16
N VAL A 77 -7.54 -0.07 -13.50
CA VAL A 77 -6.91 1.23 -13.30
C VAL A 77 -7.03 1.61 -11.84
N PHE A 78 -5.93 2.04 -11.25
CA PHE A 78 -5.88 2.50 -9.88
C PHE A 78 -5.16 3.84 -9.79
N SER A 79 -5.66 4.73 -8.94
CA SER A 79 -4.95 5.93 -8.53
C SER A 79 -4.81 5.91 -7.01
N PHE A 80 -3.59 5.99 -6.52
CA PHE A 80 -3.30 5.95 -5.10
C PHE A 80 -2.33 7.04 -4.69
N LYS A 81 -2.73 7.83 -3.73
CA LYS A 81 -1.93 8.89 -3.12
C LYS A 81 -1.51 8.42 -1.74
N MET A 82 -0.23 8.07 -1.55
CA MET A 82 0.31 7.57 -0.29
C MET A 82 0.22 8.59 0.84
N GLY A 83 0.35 9.87 0.54
CA GLY A 83 0.27 10.94 1.51
C GLY A 83 -0.43 12.18 0.95
N ARG A 84 -0.94 13.02 1.86
CA ARG A 84 -1.52 14.32 1.51
C ARG A 84 -0.38 15.33 1.23
N ASP A 85 -0.49 16.16 0.17
CA ASP A 85 0.55 17.15 -0.18
C ASP A 85 0.83 18.13 0.95
N ALA A 86 -0.22 18.69 1.55
CA ALA A 86 -0.12 19.61 2.69
C ALA A 86 -0.10 18.84 4.02
N SER A 87 0.68 17.74 4.09
CA SER A 87 0.76 16.92 5.29
C SER A 87 1.70 17.52 6.32
N GLY A 88 1.18 17.74 7.54
CA GLY A 88 1.99 18.01 8.73
C GLY A 88 2.57 16.74 9.37
N ARG A 89 2.40 15.57 8.76
CA ARG A 89 2.90 14.31 9.31
C ARG A 89 4.41 14.24 9.21
N VAL A 90 5.04 13.85 10.32
CA VAL A 90 6.42 13.39 10.38
C VAL A 90 6.46 11.89 10.09
N TYR A 91 7.51 11.43 9.42
CA TYR A 91 7.74 10.02 9.13
C TYR A 91 9.03 9.54 9.81
N PRO A 92 9.00 9.15 11.09
CA PRO A 92 10.20 8.81 11.85
C PRO A 92 11.05 7.73 11.19
N ALA A 93 10.42 6.77 10.50
CA ALA A 93 11.13 5.72 9.77
C ALA A 93 11.97 6.22 8.59
N SER A 94 11.76 7.48 8.13
CA SER A 94 12.65 8.11 7.16
C SER A 94 14.00 8.53 7.77
N GLY A 95 14.10 8.59 9.10
CA GLY A 95 15.24 9.15 9.82
C GLY A 95 15.24 10.68 9.91
N ILE A 96 14.19 11.35 9.43
CA ILE A 96 14.06 12.81 9.41
C ILE A 96 12.90 13.24 10.30
N ASP A 97 13.19 14.09 11.27
CA ASP A 97 12.22 14.66 12.20
C ASP A 97 11.67 16.01 11.71
N LYS A 98 11.17 16.01 10.47
CA LYS A 98 10.51 17.15 9.84
C LYS A 98 9.21 16.71 9.24
N ALA A 99 8.16 17.54 9.36
CA ALA A 99 6.89 17.29 8.68
C ALA A 99 7.06 17.42 7.17
N PHE A 100 6.38 16.55 6.42
CA PHE A 100 6.56 16.42 4.96
C PHE A 100 6.40 17.75 4.20
N HIS A 101 5.26 18.43 4.40
CA HIS A 101 4.99 19.68 3.68
C HIS A 101 5.97 20.80 4.05
N PRO A 102 6.24 21.11 5.33
CA PRO A 102 7.28 22.08 5.67
C PRO A 102 8.66 21.71 5.10
N ALA A 103 9.03 20.43 5.07
CA ALA A 103 10.30 19.99 4.49
C ALA A 103 10.39 20.27 2.98
N SER A 104 9.25 20.28 2.25
CA SER A 104 9.24 20.61 0.82
C SER A 104 9.60 22.08 0.54
N HIS A 105 9.43 22.97 1.52
CA HIS A 105 9.82 24.38 1.45
C HIS A 105 11.28 24.56 1.90
N HIS A 106 12.20 23.90 1.24
CA HIS A 106 13.62 23.83 1.63
C HIS A 106 14.40 25.15 1.50
N GLY A 107 13.85 26.16 0.79
CA GLY A 107 14.46 27.49 0.67
C GLY A 107 15.86 27.48 0.04
N GLU A 108 16.12 26.57 -0.91
CA GLU A 108 17.44 26.39 -1.57
C GLU A 108 18.57 26.01 -0.59
N ASN A 109 18.25 25.66 0.66
CA ASN A 109 19.24 25.19 1.63
C ASN A 109 19.59 23.72 1.36
N GLU A 110 20.86 23.41 1.17
CA GLU A 110 21.36 22.09 0.80
C GLU A 110 20.91 20.99 1.78
N GLN A 111 21.04 21.24 3.09
CA GLN A 111 20.64 20.24 4.10
C GLN A 111 19.14 19.99 4.08
N ASN A 112 18.31 21.03 3.90
CA ASN A 112 16.88 20.88 3.81
C ASN A 112 16.47 20.11 2.54
N ILE A 113 17.17 20.30 1.43
CA ILE A 113 16.98 19.52 0.19
C ILE A 113 17.29 18.04 0.44
N LEU A 114 18.40 17.74 1.10
CA LEU A 114 18.78 16.37 1.45
C LEU A 114 17.76 15.70 2.39
N ASP A 115 17.30 16.42 3.40
CA ASP A 115 16.27 15.92 4.32
C ASP A 115 14.97 15.59 3.58
N PHE A 116 14.51 16.48 2.70
CA PHE A 116 13.32 16.24 1.89
C PHE A 116 13.52 15.08 0.91
N ALA A 117 14.68 14.98 0.28
CA ALA A 117 15.03 13.85 -0.58
C ALA A 117 15.00 12.52 0.17
N GLN A 118 15.47 12.49 1.43
CA GLN A 118 15.46 11.30 2.27
C GLN A 118 14.01 10.88 2.63
N ILE A 119 13.11 11.83 2.93
CA ILE A 119 11.69 11.53 3.15
C ILE A 119 11.06 10.93 1.86
N ASN A 120 11.34 11.52 0.68
CA ASN A 120 10.85 11.00 -0.59
C ASN A 120 11.40 9.59 -0.88
N LYS A 121 12.69 9.35 -0.61
CA LYS A 121 13.30 8.02 -0.74
C LYS A 121 12.59 6.98 0.11
N TYR A 122 12.20 7.33 1.33
CA TYR A 122 11.41 6.47 2.20
C TYR A 122 10.05 6.12 1.59
N HIS A 123 9.31 7.12 1.05
CA HIS A 123 8.03 6.87 0.39
C HIS A 123 8.17 5.97 -0.84
N VAL A 124 9.12 6.27 -1.73
CA VAL A 124 9.38 5.46 -2.93
C VAL A 124 9.82 4.04 -2.56
N GLY A 125 10.55 3.89 -1.46
CA GLY A 125 10.99 2.61 -0.92
C GLY A 125 9.87 1.65 -0.52
N MET A 126 8.62 2.10 -0.48
CA MET A 126 7.46 1.23 -0.23
C MET A 126 6.94 0.54 -1.50
N LEU A 127 7.24 1.09 -2.68
CA LEU A 127 6.76 0.56 -3.97
C LEU A 127 7.23 -0.89 -4.25
N PRO A 128 8.48 -1.30 -3.93
CA PRO A 128 8.91 -2.68 -4.15
C PRO A 128 7.98 -3.73 -3.53
N TYR A 129 7.41 -3.45 -2.36
CA TYR A 129 6.42 -4.34 -1.74
C TYR A 129 5.19 -4.54 -2.63
N PHE A 130 4.66 -3.43 -3.19
CA PHE A 130 3.51 -3.49 -4.09
C PHE A 130 3.83 -4.22 -5.40
N LEU A 131 5.00 -3.93 -5.98
CA LEU A 131 5.46 -4.58 -7.21
C LEU A 131 5.61 -6.10 -7.04
N GLU A 132 6.15 -6.55 -5.91
CA GLU A 132 6.25 -7.98 -5.61
C GLU A 132 4.86 -8.62 -5.45
N LYS A 133 3.91 -7.93 -4.84
CA LYS A 133 2.51 -8.40 -4.78
C LYS A 133 1.90 -8.55 -6.16
N LEU A 134 2.07 -7.55 -7.03
CA LEU A 134 1.53 -7.57 -8.39
C LEU A 134 2.17 -8.68 -9.23
N LYS A 135 3.49 -8.87 -9.14
CA LYS A 135 4.21 -9.96 -9.81
C LYS A 135 3.66 -11.35 -9.47
N ASN A 136 3.20 -11.54 -8.25
CA ASN A 136 2.63 -12.80 -7.79
C ASN A 136 1.12 -12.93 -8.08
N THR A 137 0.51 -11.92 -8.74
CA THR A 137 -0.91 -11.91 -9.08
C THR A 137 -1.12 -12.46 -10.49
N ALA A 138 -1.88 -13.55 -10.64
CA ALA A 138 -1.95 -14.38 -11.84
C ALA A 138 -2.59 -13.72 -13.09
N PHE A 139 -3.12 -12.49 -12.98
CA PHE A 139 -3.87 -11.82 -14.07
C PHE A 139 -3.21 -10.55 -14.59
N VAL A 140 -2.03 -10.22 -14.11
CA VAL A 140 -1.37 -8.98 -14.47
C VAL A 140 -0.16 -9.29 -15.32
N SER A 141 -0.37 -9.38 -16.65
CA SER A 141 0.71 -9.55 -17.61
C SER A 141 1.51 -8.26 -17.82
N ASP A 142 0.80 -7.12 -17.83
CA ASP A 142 1.39 -5.81 -18.10
C ASP A 142 0.80 -4.75 -17.16
N ILE A 143 1.65 -4.08 -16.41
CA ILE A 143 1.28 -2.95 -15.56
C ILE A 143 1.99 -1.71 -16.05
N CYS A 144 1.20 -0.67 -16.37
CA CYS A 144 1.73 0.67 -16.54
C CYS A 144 1.68 1.40 -15.20
N LEU A 145 2.83 1.70 -14.64
CA LEU A 145 2.98 2.51 -13.43
C LEU A 145 3.26 3.95 -13.83
N TYR A 146 2.37 4.85 -13.39
CA TYR A 146 2.57 6.28 -13.55
C TYR A 146 3.00 6.86 -12.21
N VAL A 147 4.26 7.25 -12.10
CA VAL A 147 4.82 7.85 -10.89
C VAL A 147 5.42 9.20 -11.26
N ASN A 148 4.94 10.26 -10.63
CA ASN A 148 5.48 11.62 -10.76
C ASN A 148 5.69 12.11 -12.21
N GLY A 149 4.74 11.85 -13.10
CA GLY A 149 4.81 12.29 -14.49
C GLY A 149 5.61 11.39 -15.43
N SER A 150 6.17 10.29 -14.95
CA SER A 150 6.87 9.29 -15.77
C SER A 150 6.03 8.02 -15.89
N ILE A 151 5.94 7.50 -17.11
CA ILE A 151 5.28 6.22 -17.39
C ILE A 151 6.37 5.15 -17.42
N SER A 152 6.24 4.14 -16.57
CA SER A 152 7.06 2.93 -16.61
C SER A 152 6.15 1.73 -16.85
N THR A 153 6.40 1.01 -17.94
CA THR A 153 5.73 -0.27 -18.21
C THR A 153 6.53 -1.37 -17.52
N LEU A 154 5.88 -2.12 -16.66
CA LEU A 154 6.44 -3.30 -16.03
C LEU A 154 5.79 -4.52 -16.67
N THR A 155 6.58 -5.27 -17.43
CA THR A 155 6.15 -6.55 -17.99
C THR A 155 6.60 -7.66 -17.04
N PHE A 156 5.63 -8.39 -16.50
CA PHE A 156 5.93 -9.59 -15.73
C PHE A 156 5.90 -10.76 -16.72
N GLY A 157 7.08 -11.31 -17.01
CA GLY A 157 7.21 -12.46 -17.90
C GLY A 157 6.39 -13.65 -17.40
N SER A 158 5.71 -14.29 -18.34
CA SER A 158 4.96 -15.55 -18.16
C SER A 158 5.88 -16.70 -17.73
#